data_59e3dd8f5ec464c4a8830065c750f2a7
#
_entry.id   59e3dd8f5ec464c4a8830065c750f2a7
#
_cell.length_a   1.000
_cell.length_b   1.000
_cell.length_c   1.000
_cell.angle_alpha   90.00
_cell.angle_beta   90.00
_cell.angle_gamma   90.00
#
_symmetry.space_group_name_H-M   'P 1'
#
loop_
_entity.id
_entity.type
_entity.pdbx_description
1 polymer ?
#
loop_
_entity_poly.entity_id
_entity_poly.type
_entity_poly.pdbx_seq_one_letter_code
_entity_poly.pdbx_strand_id
1 'polypeptide(L)'
;MISKRTLVTLAAALAFATAAPFSAALAQTANPRVVITTTLGAITVELASDKAPITTANYLKYVDRKLYDGATFYRASKPPGQTANDYGTVQGGLRDDVKKKLPPIAHESTLKTGLKHGDGVISMGRFAPGTAQADWVLCVGDMSYLDATVTQPGFAAFGQVTQGMEVVRQILGLPTDPDAGVGAMKGQILAKPVKIISIRRAPPPTPATPPAATLAPAAPSPPTPSV
;
A
#
# COMPACT_ATOMS: atom_id res chain seq x y z
N MET A 1 54.20 71.40 -31.99
CA MET A 1 54.19 70.04 -32.39
C MET A 1 53.44 69.26 -31.30
N ILE A 2 52.16 68.92 -31.52
CA ILE A 2 51.29 68.30 -30.51
C ILE A 2 50.77 67.04 -31.12
N SER A 3 51.17 65.93 -30.52
CA SER A 3 50.74 64.57 -30.92
C SER A 3 49.38 64.23 -30.32
N LYS A 4 48.43 63.87 -31.19
CA LYS A 4 47.10 63.40 -30.80
C LYS A 4 47.19 61.94 -30.46
N ARG A 5 46.95 61.52 -29.19
CA ARG A 5 46.78 60.19 -28.79
C ARG A 5 45.27 59.78 -28.84
N THR A 6 44.97 58.92 -29.70
CA THR A 6 43.62 58.34 -29.86
C THR A 6 43.36 57.28 -28.73
N LEU A 7 42.37 57.55 -27.91
CA LEU A 7 41.92 56.61 -26.89
C LEU A 7 40.91 55.61 -27.52
N VAL A 8 41.27 54.34 -27.57
CA VAL A 8 40.35 53.25 -27.98
C VAL A 8 39.75 52.68 -26.70
N THR A 9 38.47 52.92 -26.51
CA THR A 9 37.67 52.33 -25.39
C THR A 9 37.18 50.96 -25.83
N LEU A 10 37.70 49.91 -25.18
CA LEU A 10 37.26 48.51 -25.37
C LEU A 10 36.10 48.24 -24.39
N ALA A 11 34.89 48.15 -24.93
CA ALA A 11 33.70 47.76 -24.13
C ALA A 11 33.68 46.24 -24.03
N ALA A 12 33.98 45.70 -22.84
CA ALA A 12 33.82 44.28 -22.52
C ALA A 12 32.35 44.01 -22.15
N ALA A 13 31.63 43.32 -23.02
CA ALA A 13 30.28 42.83 -22.73
C ALA A 13 30.38 41.57 -21.83
N LEU A 14 30.01 41.72 -20.57
CA LEU A 14 29.92 40.58 -19.61
C LEU A 14 28.60 39.86 -19.83
N ALA A 15 28.64 38.69 -20.50
CA ALA A 15 27.50 37.83 -20.64
C ALA A 15 27.25 37.05 -19.31
N PHE A 16 26.25 37.45 -18.53
CA PHE A 16 25.76 36.69 -17.37
C PHE A 16 25.00 35.48 -17.89
N ALA A 17 25.63 34.33 -17.89
CA ALA A 17 24.95 33.03 -18.06
C ALA A 17 24.19 32.73 -16.76
N THR A 18 22.86 32.92 -16.76
CA THR A 18 21.98 32.47 -15.68
C THR A 18 21.87 30.94 -15.75
N ALA A 19 22.68 30.26 -14.94
CA ALA A 19 22.49 28.84 -14.68
C ALA A 19 21.20 28.64 -13.87
N ALA A 20 20.12 28.22 -14.54
CA ALA A 20 18.91 27.78 -13.85
C ALA A 20 19.27 26.58 -12.97
N PRO A 21 18.90 26.59 -11.67
CA PRO A 21 19.12 25.41 -10.83
C PRO A 21 18.28 24.25 -11.39
N PHE A 22 18.96 23.23 -11.86
CA PHE A 22 18.34 21.96 -12.20
C PHE A 22 17.92 21.30 -10.87
N SER A 23 16.71 21.63 -10.37
CA SER A 23 16.10 20.90 -9.27
C SER A 23 15.84 19.47 -9.75
N ALA A 24 16.79 18.58 -9.50
CA ALA A 24 16.54 17.15 -9.57
C ALA A 24 15.46 16.81 -8.52
N ALA A 25 14.20 16.86 -8.93
CA ALA A 25 13.13 16.28 -8.15
C ALA A 25 13.50 14.82 -7.94
N LEU A 26 13.88 14.47 -6.69
CA LEU A 26 14.03 13.08 -6.28
C LEU A 26 12.68 12.42 -6.57
N ALA A 27 12.61 11.65 -7.64
CA ALA A 27 11.43 10.86 -7.95
C ALA A 27 11.23 9.93 -6.75
N GLN A 28 10.26 10.26 -5.89
CA GLN A 28 9.85 9.42 -4.79
C GLN A 28 9.39 8.11 -5.41
N THR A 29 10.13 7.02 -5.18
CA THR A 29 9.78 5.71 -5.71
C THR A 29 8.39 5.37 -5.19
N ALA A 30 7.44 5.22 -6.12
CA ALA A 30 6.07 4.89 -5.77
C ALA A 30 6.05 3.60 -4.91
N ASN A 31 5.21 3.60 -3.90
CA ASN A 31 5.01 2.42 -3.06
C ASN A 31 4.70 1.18 -3.91
N PRO A 32 5.35 0.04 -3.64
CA PRO A 32 5.12 -1.17 -4.40
C PRO A 32 3.67 -1.66 -4.22
N ARG A 33 3.10 -2.16 -5.31
CA ARG A 33 1.75 -2.74 -5.31
C ARG A 33 1.82 -4.22 -5.62
N VAL A 34 0.89 -4.98 -5.05
CA VAL A 34 0.73 -6.40 -5.31
C VAL A 34 -0.72 -6.74 -5.61
N VAL A 35 -0.93 -7.78 -6.42
CA VAL A 35 -2.26 -8.36 -6.66
C VAL A 35 -2.31 -9.75 -6.01
N ILE A 36 -3.24 -9.94 -5.10
CA ILE A 36 -3.59 -11.22 -4.50
C ILE A 36 -4.73 -11.80 -5.35
N THR A 37 -4.44 -12.81 -6.16
CA THR A 37 -5.44 -13.50 -6.96
C THR A 37 -5.99 -14.68 -6.17
N THR A 38 -7.30 -14.70 -5.93
CA THR A 38 -7.98 -15.75 -5.19
C THR A 38 -9.01 -16.47 -6.05
N THR A 39 -9.60 -17.55 -5.54
CA THR A 39 -10.73 -18.21 -6.18
C THR A 39 -12.03 -17.40 -6.15
N LEU A 40 -12.08 -16.30 -5.39
CA LEU A 40 -13.24 -15.41 -5.27
C LEU A 40 -13.04 -14.06 -5.98
N GLY A 41 -11.85 -13.78 -6.48
CA GLY A 41 -11.52 -12.52 -7.13
C GLY A 41 -10.12 -12.01 -6.78
N ALA A 42 -9.78 -10.85 -7.28
CA ALA A 42 -8.48 -10.21 -7.08
C ALA A 42 -8.58 -9.09 -6.02
N ILE A 43 -7.54 -8.97 -5.21
CA ILE A 43 -7.38 -7.90 -4.22
C ILE A 43 -6.06 -7.21 -4.52
N THR A 44 -6.09 -5.89 -4.77
CA THR A 44 -4.87 -5.10 -4.99
C THR A 44 -4.51 -4.36 -3.71
N VAL A 45 -3.24 -4.50 -3.30
CA VAL A 45 -2.71 -3.87 -2.08
C VAL A 45 -1.53 -2.98 -2.46
N GLU A 46 -1.52 -1.75 -2.00
CA GLU A 46 -0.36 -0.87 -1.99
C GLU A 46 0.38 -1.01 -0.66
N LEU A 47 1.70 -1.22 -0.73
CA LEU A 47 2.52 -1.49 0.45
C LEU A 47 3.26 -0.21 0.86
N ALA A 48 3.23 0.14 2.14
CA ALA A 48 3.84 1.33 2.69
C ALA A 48 5.35 1.14 2.95
N SER A 49 6.14 0.99 1.86
CA SER A 49 7.58 0.72 1.95
C SER A 49 8.38 1.86 2.55
N ASP A 50 7.88 3.08 2.45
CA ASP A 50 8.45 4.29 3.06
C ASP A 50 8.27 4.32 4.59
N LYS A 51 7.18 3.75 5.13
CA LYS A 51 6.83 3.78 6.55
C LYS A 51 7.14 2.48 7.27
N ALA A 52 6.93 1.34 6.63
CA ALA A 52 7.15 0.00 7.17
C ALA A 52 8.11 -0.82 6.27
N PRO A 53 9.38 -0.39 6.11
CA PRO A 53 10.32 -0.99 5.15
C PRO A 53 10.67 -2.44 5.48
N ILE A 54 10.83 -2.82 6.75
CA ILE A 54 11.20 -4.18 7.16
C ILE A 54 10.06 -5.14 6.84
N THR A 55 8.84 -4.78 7.23
CA THR A 55 7.63 -5.58 7.02
C THR A 55 7.32 -5.72 5.53
N THR A 56 7.37 -4.62 4.78
CA THR A 56 7.17 -4.61 3.33
C THR A 56 8.22 -5.47 2.62
N ALA A 57 9.50 -5.32 2.96
CA ALA A 57 10.56 -6.13 2.35
C ALA A 57 10.39 -7.63 2.64
N ASN A 58 9.98 -7.98 3.87
CA ASN A 58 9.67 -9.37 4.21
C ASN A 58 8.52 -9.92 3.36
N TYR A 59 7.40 -9.20 3.30
CA TYR A 59 6.24 -9.62 2.50
C TYR A 59 6.60 -9.80 1.01
N LEU A 60 7.36 -8.85 0.45
CA LEU A 60 7.81 -8.93 -0.94
C LEU A 60 8.78 -10.09 -1.20
N LYS A 61 9.60 -10.51 -0.23
CA LYS A 61 10.41 -11.74 -0.38
C LYS A 61 9.54 -12.99 -0.60
N TYR A 62 8.41 -13.11 0.10
CA TYR A 62 7.45 -14.20 -0.12
C TYR A 62 6.79 -14.10 -1.50
N VAL A 63 6.41 -12.89 -1.93
CA VAL A 63 5.80 -12.62 -3.24
C VAL A 63 6.77 -12.98 -4.37
N ASP A 64 7.99 -12.44 -4.34
CA ASP A 64 9.00 -12.61 -5.39
C ASP A 64 9.44 -14.07 -5.52
N ARG A 65 9.52 -14.78 -4.40
CA ARG A 65 9.83 -16.22 -4.36
C ARG A 65 8.62 -17.11 -4.58
N LYS A 66 7.43 -16.55 -4.85
CA LYS A 66 6.17 -17.27 -5.07
C LYS A 66 5.78 -18.22 -3.93
N LEU A 67 6.21 -17.93 -2.70
CA LEU A 67 5.95 -18.79 -1.55
C LEU A 67 4.48 -18.79 -1.13
N TYR A 68 3.72 -17.74 -1.47
CA TYR A 68 2.28 -17.67 -1.23
C TYR A 68 1.43 -18.40 -2.27
N ASP A 69 2.02 -18.99 -3.32
CA ASP A 69 1.26 -19.74 -4.31
C ASP A 69 0.64 -20.99 -3.64
N GLY A 70 -0.68 -21.09 -3.74
CA GLY A 70 -1.45 -22.16 -3.08
C GLY A 70 -1.72 -21.92 -1.59
N ALA A 71 -1.26 -20.82 -0.99
CA ALA A 71 -1.66 -20.39 0.35
C ALA A 71 -3.17 -20.13 0.44
N THR A 72 -3.68 -19.80 1.62
CA THR A 72 -5.11 -19.61 1.81
C THR A 72 -5.41 -18.41 2.71
N PHE A 73 -6.60 -17.82 2.51
CA PHE A 73 -7.30 -17.17 3.60
C PHE A 73 -7.96 -18.29 4.42
N TYR A 74 -7.62 -18.39 5.67
CA TYR A 74 -8.03 -19.51 6.52
C TYR A 74 -8.84 -19.12 7.75
N ARG A 75 -8.91 -17.82 8.07
CA ARG A 75 -9.63 -17.31 9.25
C ARG A 75 -10.40 -16.05 8.90
N ALA A 76 -11.63 -15.99 9.39
CA ALA A 76 -12.46 -14.80 9.41
C ALA A 76 -12.87 -14.54 10.87
N SER A 77 -12.57 -13.35 11.38
CA SER A 77 -12.85 -12.98 12.75
C SER A 77 -13.77 -11.78 12.80
N LYS A 78 -14.93 -11.96 13.41
CA LYS A 78 -15.90 -10.91 13.73
C LYS A 78 -16.18 -10.91 15.23
N PRO A 79 -16.56 -9.76 15.82
CA PRO A 79 -17.07 -9.75 17.19
C PRO A 79 -18.29 -10.66 17.34
N PRO A 80 -18.51 -11.23 18.54
CA PRO A 80 -19.71 -12.00 18.81
C PRO A 80 -20.98 -11.21 18.48
N GLY A 81 -21.92 -11.83 17.77
CA GLY A 81 -23.18 -11.22 17.36
C GLY A 81 -23.11 -10.32 16.12
N GLN A 82 -21.93 -10.05 15.57
CA GLN A 82 -21.79 -9.30 14.32
C GLN A 82 -22.20 -10.17 13.13
N THR A 83 -23.32 -9.82 12.48
CA THR A 83 -23.84 -10.52 11.29
C THR A 83 -23.38 -9.87 9.98
N ALA A 84 -23.24 -8.54 9.95
CA ALA A 84 -22.75 -7.81 8.78
C ALA A 84 -21.25 -8.11 8.50
N ASN A 85 -20.83 -7.89 7.25
CA ASN A 85 -19.46 -8.11 6.81
C ASN A 85 -18.68 -6.79 6.66
N ASP A 86 -18.97 -5.84 7.55
CA ASP A 86 -18.44 -4.47 7.57
C ASP A 86 -17.46 -4.20 8.70
N TYR A 87 -17.26 -5.19 9.60
CA TYR A 87 -16.36 -5.08 10.74
C TYR A 87 -15.72 -6.42 11.09
N GLY A 88 -14.40 -6.49 11.11
CA GLY A 88 -13.64 -7.69 11.44
C GLY A 88 -12.32 -7.80 10.72
N THR A 89 -11.72 -8.98 10.73
CA THR A 89 -10.47 -9.26 10.03
C THR A 89 -10.56 -10.57 9.26
N VAL A 90 -9.92 -10.63 8.10
CA VAL A 90 -9.63 -11.89 7.40
C VAL A 90 -8.14 -12.15 7.42
N GLN A 91 -7.73 -13.37 7.78
CA GLN A 91 -6.34 -13.75 7.92
C GLN A 91 -5.95 -14.74 6.84
N GLY A 92 -4.84 -14.44 6.18
CA GLY A 92 -4.23 -15.26 5.15
C GLY A 92 -2.74 -15.46 5.39
N GLY A 93 -2.16 -16.37 4.60
CA GLY A 93 -0.74 -16.66 4.66
C GLY A 93 -0.46 -18.16 4.61
N LEU A 94 0.69 -18.55 5.14
CA LEU A 94 1.16 -19.93 5.07
C LEU A 94 0.65 -20.82 6.22
N ARG A 95 0.03 -20.23 7.24
CA ARG A 95 -0.49 -20.93 8.41
C ARG A 95 0.53 -21.93 8.99
N ASP A 96 0.34 -23.22 8.73
CA ASP A 96 1.13 -24.31 9.29
C ASP A 96 2.22 -24.83 8.33
N ASP A 97 2.37 -24.24 7.13
CA ASP A 97 3.44 -24.62 6.18
C ASP A 97 4.80 -24.04 6.61
N VAL A 98 5.37 -24.66 7.65
CA VAL A 98 6.65 -24.24 8.24
C VAL A 98 7.81 -24.31 7.25
N LYS A 99 7.72 -25.15 6.21
CA LYS A 99 8.80 -25.33 5.22
C LYS A 99 8.99 -24.10 4.33
N LYS A 100 7.94 -23.30 4.15
CA LYS A 100 7.98 -22.10 3.35
C LYS A 100 8.23 -20.83 4.18
N LYS A 101 8.20 -20.91 5.52
CA LYS A 101 8.39 -19.74 6.39
C LYS A 101 9.85 -19.27 6.38
N LEU A 102 10.04 -17.98 6.17
CA LEU A 102 11.34 -17.31 6.31
C LEU A 102 11.55 -16.95 7.79
N PRO A 103 12.78 -16.61 8.20
CA PRO A 103 13.06 -16.15 9.55
C PRO A 103 12.15 -15.01 9.99
N PRO A 104 11.83 -14.90 11.30
CA PRO A 104 11.02 -13.82 11.81
C PRO A 104 11.69 -12.46 11.66
N ILE A 105 10.90 -11.40 11.68
CA ILE A 105 11.34 -10.03 11.46
C ILE A 105 11.10 -9.15 12.68
N ALA A 106 11.89 -8.07 12.78
CA ALA A 106 11.67 -7.02 13.77
C ALA A 106 10.28 -6.39 13.63
N HIS A 107 9.69 -6.00 14.76
CA HIS A 107 8.37 -5.40 14.81
C HIS A 107 8.43 -3.90 14.49
N GLU A 108 7.65 -3.48 13.51
CA GLU A 108 7.46 -2.07 13.15
C GLU A 108 6.12 -1.57 13.73
N SER A 109 6.20 -1.03 14.95
CA SER A 109 5.05 -0.53 15.69
C SER A 109 4.38 0.65 14.98
N THR A 110 3.03 0.73 15.03
CA THR A 110 2.26 1.85 14.49
C THR A 110 2.58 3.19 15.16
N LEU A 111 3.09 3.19 16.39
CA LEU A 111 3.63 4.41 17.03
C LEU A 111 4.85 4.97 16.30
N LYS A 112 5.67 4.12 15.68
CA LYS A 112 6.85 4.54 14.92
C LYS A 112 6.52 4.86 13.46
N THR A 113 5.68 4.03 12.84
CA THR A 113 5.34 4.15 11.42
C THR A 113 4.29 5.22 11.14
N GLY A 114 3.46 5.58 12.15
CA GLY A 114 2.31 6.47 12.01
C GLY A 114 1.14 5.85 11.23
N LEU A 115 1.25 4.58 10.81
CA LEU A 115 0.15 3.85 10.16
C LEU A 115 -0.94 3.52 11.19
N LYS A 116 -2.19 3.40 10.72
CA LYS A 116 -3.37 3.10 11.55
C LYS A 116 -4.13 1.93 10.96
N HIS A 117 -4.76 1.11 11.82
CA HIS A 117 -5.58 -0.01 11.39
C HIS A 117 -7.02 0.44 11.07
N GLY A 118 -7.22 0.99 9.88
CA GLY A 118 -8.55 1.29 9.33
C GLY A 118 -9.04 0.24 8.33
N ASP A 119 -10.17 0.53 7.67
CA ASP A 119 -10.73 -0.34 6.63
C ASP A 119 -9.73 -0.58 5.50
N GLY A 120 -9.53 -1.84 5.13
CA GLY A 120 -8.61 -2.27 4.06
C GLY A 120 -7.12 -2.30 4.43
N VAL A 121 -6.73 -1.99 5.65
CA VAL A 121 -5.31 -2.07 6.05
C VAL A 121 -4.84 -3.52 6.09
N ILE A 122 -3.65 -3.76 5.54
CA ILE A 122 -2.92 -5.03 5.71
C ILE A 122 -1.94 -4.91 6.87
N SER A 123 -1.93 -5.93 7.74
CA SER A 123 -1.11 -5.97 8.96
C SER A 123 -0.53 -7.36 9.20
N MET A 124 0.67 -7.45 9.80
CA MET A 124 1.33 -8.73 10.07
C MET A 124 0.73 -9.48 11.25
N GLY A 125 0.42 -10.76 11.01
CA GLY A 125 0.12 -11.71 12.10
C GLY A 125 1.39 -12.08 12.87
N ARG A 126 1.29 -12.16 14.20
CA ARG A 126 2.40 -12.55 15.09
C ARG A 126 1.90 -13.12 16.40
N PHE A 127 2.75 -13.79 17.13
CA PHE A 127 2.56 -14.10 18.54
C PHE A 127 3.10 -12.97 19.43
N ALA A 128 4.40 -12.95 19.74
CA ALA A 128 5.07 -11.85 20.41
C ALA A 128 5.67 -10.85 19.40
N PRO A 129 6.01 -9.60 19.80
CA PRO A 129 6.81 -8.71 18.98
C PRO A 129 8.10 -9.37 18.49
N GLY A 130 8.45 -9.21 17.22
CA GLY A 130 9.62 -9.84 16.62
C GLY A 130 9.42 -11.31 16.17
N THR A 131 8.18 -11.83 16.19
CA THR A 131 7.89 -13.20 15.71
C THR A 131 7.11 -13.25 14.41
N ALA A 132 6.84 -12.12 13.78
CA ALA A 132 6.11 -12.04 12.51
C ALA A 132 6.92 -12.72 11.38
N GLN A 133 6.24 -13.52 10.55
CA GLN A 133 6.85 -14.25 9.43
C GLN A 133 6.03 -14.12 8.15
N ALA A 134 4.99 -14.95 7.98
CA ALA A 134 4.30 -15.19 6.71
C ALA A 134 2.80 -14.92 6.76
N ASP A 135 2.22 -14.79 7.94
CA ASP A 135 0.78 -14.66 8.11
C ASP A 135 0.42 -13.18 8.30
N TRP A 136 -0.67 -12.76 7.68
CA TRP A 136 -1.12 -11.39 7.67
C TRP A 136 -2.65 -11.32 7.72
N VAL A 137 -3.19 -10.17 8.10
CA VAL A 137 -4.62 -9.89 8.15
C VAL A 137 -4.96 -8.70 7.25
N LEU A 138 -6.17 -8.72 6.69
CA LEU A 138 -6.83 -7.56 6.11
C LEU A 138 -7.93 -7.10 7.05
N CYS A 139 -7.90 -5.82 7.39
CA CYS A 139 -8.89 -5.19 8.25
C CYS A 139 -10.15 -4.81 7.46
N VAL A 140 -11.30 -4.97 8.07
CA VAL A 140 -12.58 -4.48 7.58
C VAL A 140 -13.19 -3.59 8.65
N GLY A 141 -13.43 -2.32 8.32
CA GLY A 141 -13.84 -1.31 9.27
C GLY A 141 -12.70 -0.76 10.13
N ASP A 142 -13.04 -0.05 11.19
CA ASP A 142 -12.07 0.54 12.13
C ASP A 142 -11.54 -0.51 13.11
N MET A 143 -10.28 -0.91 12.92
CA MET A 143 -9.55 -1.86 13.77
C MET A 143 -8.51 -1.15 14.65
N SER A 144 -8.73 0.09 15.05
CA SER A 144 -7.79 0.92 15.82
C SER A 144 -7.31 0.24 17.12
N TYR A 145 -8.05 -0.71 17.68
CA TYR A 145 -7.60 -1.51 18.82
C TYR A 145 -6.37 -2.39 18.53
N LEU A 146 -6.01 -2.58 17.25
CA LEU A 146 -4.78 -3.26 16.82
C LEU A 146 -3.58 -2.31 16.79
N ASP A 147 -3.80 -0.99 16.90
CA ASP A 147 -2.74 -0.01 16.96
C ASP A 147 -1.92 -0.16 18.26
N ALA A 148 -0.65 0.19 18.14
CA ALA A 148 0.21 0.25 19.32
C ALA A 148 -0.18 1.44 20.21
N THR A 149 -0.04 1.22 21.51
CA THR A 149 -0.14 2.23 22.56
C THR A 149 1.16 2.25 23.36
N VAL A 150 1.26 3.14 24.34
CA VAL A 150 2.45 3.17 25.23
C VAL A 150 2.62 1.87 26.02
N THR A 151 1.53 1.12 26.25
CA THR A 151 1.53 -0.13 27.03
C THR A 151 1.36 -1.39 26.18
N GLN A 152 0.91 -1.25 24.95
CA GLN A 152 0.64 -2.38 24.05
C GLN A 152 1.42 -2.22 22.76
N PRO A 153 2.15 -3.26 22.33
CA PRO A 153 2.98 -3.18 21.11
C PRO A 153 2.16 -3.08 19.83
N GLY A 154 0.86 -3.39 19.83
CA GLY A 154 0.00 -3.44 18.65
C GLY A 154 0.48 -4.43 17.60
N PHE A 155 0.03 -4.25 16.36
CA PHE A 155 0.44 -5.02 15.19
C PHE A 155 1.13 -4.11 14.18
N ALA A 156 1.87 -4.69 13.23
CA ALA A 156 2.61 -3.95 12.22
C ALA A 156 1.74 -3.77 10.96
N ALA A 157 1.03 -2.64 10.87
CA ALA A 157 0.39 -2.22 9.64
C ALA A 157 1.46 -1.87 8.58
N PHE A 158 1.27 -2.30 7.31
CA PHE A 158 2.29 -2.10 6.29
C PHE A 158 1.74 -1.85 4.87
N GLY A 159 0.45 -1.57 4.73
CA GLY A 159 -0.15 -1.25 3.43
C GLY A 159 -1.66 -1.12 3.50
N GLN A 160 -2.26 -0.90 2.32
CA GLN A 160 -3.66 -0.59 2.14
C GLN A 160 -4.22 -1.31 0.91
N VAL A 161 -5.38 -1.93 1.02
CA VAL A 161 -6.17 -2.42 -0.11
C VAL A 161 -6.64 -1.21 -0.93
N THR A 162 -6.32 -1.21 -2.22
CA THR A 162 -6.74 -0.15 -3.15
C THR A 162 -7.85 -0.59 -4.09
N GLN A 163 -8.02 -1.92 -4.28
CA GLN A 163 -9.10 -2.51 -5.07
C GLN A 163 -9.44 -3.89 -4.51
N GLY A 164 -10.70 -4.33 -4.61
CA GLY A 164 -11.11 -5.68 -4.21
C GLY A 164 -11.58 -5.78 -2.75
N MET A 165 -11.96 -4.69 -2.09
CA MET A 165 -12.54 -4.75 -0.73
C MET A 165 -13.83 -5.55 -0.66
N GLU A 166 -14.59 -5.62 -1.75
CA GLU A 166 -15.78 -6.48 -1.86
C GLU A 166 -15.41 -7.97 -1.72
N VAL A 167 -14.27 -8.40 -2.29
CA VAL A 167 -13.74 -9.76 -2.12
C VAL A 167 -13.35 -10.01 -0.66
N VAL A 168 -12.70 -9.03 -0.01
CA VAL A 168 -12.33 -9.13 1.41
C VAL A 168 -13.58 -9.28 2.28
N ARG A 169 -14.61 -8.47 2.07
CA ARG A 169 -15.88 -8.56 2.79
C ARG A 169 -16.63 -9.86 2.51
N GLN A 170 -16.56 -10.37 1.27
CA GLN A 170 -17.11 -11.69 0.93
C GLN A 170 -16.41 -12.79 1.73
N ILE A 171 -15.08 -12.76 1.84
CA ILE A 171 -14.33 -13.75 2.64
C ILE A 171 -14.71 -13.63 4.11
N LEU A 172 -14.85 -12.42 4.66
CA LEU A 172 -15.25 -12.19 6.06
C LEU A 172 -16.63 -12.80 6.37
N GLY A 173 -17.52 -12.86 5.38
CA GLY A 173 -18.87 -13.42 5.51
C GLY A 173 -18.97 -14.94 5.34
N LEU A 174 -17.89 -15.63 5.01
CA LEU A 174 -17.93 -17.08 4.81
C LEU A 174 -18.14 -17.85 6.13
N PRO A 175 -18.78 -19.01 6.08
CA PRO A 175 -18.98 -19.86 7.26
C PRO A 175 -17.65 -20.26 7.91
N THR A 176 -17.61 -20.19 9.25
CA THR A 176 -16.52 -20.69 10.07
C THR A 176 -16.93 -22.00 10.75
N ASP A 177 -15.95 -22.83 11.08
CA ASP A 177 -16.14 -24.05 11.84
C ASP A 177 -16.09 -23.71 13.35
N PRO A 178 -17.18 -23.90 14.11
CA PRO A 178 -17.25 -23.57 15.54
C PRO A 178 -16.29 -24.39 16.39
N ASP A 179 -15.89 -25.56 15.91
CA ASP A 179 -15.01 -26.47 16.64
C ASP A 179 -13.54 -26.34 16.27
N ALA A 180 -13.23 -25.70 15.14
CA ALA A 180 -11.87 -25.48 14.69
C ALA A 180 -11.20 -24.28 15.39
N GLY A 181 -9.85 -24.35 15.44
CA GLY A 181 -9.02 -23.33 16.09
C GLY A 181 -8.83 -23.57 17.58
N VAL A 182 -7.84 -22.88 18.15
CA VAL A 182 -7.53 -22.94 19.60
C VAL A 182 -7.40 -21.53 20.15
N GLY A 183 -7.69 -21.36 21.44
CA GLY A 183 -7.60 -20.07 22.13
C GLY A 183 -8.43 -18.98 21.44
N ALA A 184 -7.84 -17.84 21.18
CA ALA A 184 -8.50 -16.71 20.53
C ALA A 184 -8.98 -16.96 19.10
N MET A 185 -8.56 -18.06 18.46
CA MET A 185 -8.98 -18.44 17.10
C MET A 185 -10.11 -19.48 17.08
N LYS A 186 -10.56 -19.98 18.23
CA LYS A 186 -11.66 -20.97 18.32
C LYS A 186 -12.92 -20.42 17.65
N GLY A 187 -13.51 -21.20 16.76
CA GLY A 187 -14.71 -20.84 16.00
C GLY A 187 -14.51 -19.78 14.90
N GLN A 188 -13.27 -19.40 14.58
CA GLN A 188 -12.98 -18.37 13.57
C GLN A 188 -12.28 -18.93 12.34
N ILE A 189 -12.00 -20.23 12.31
CA ILE A 189 -11.38 -20.87 11.14
C ILE A 189 -12.46 -21.11 10.10
N LEU A 190 -12.17 -20.68 8.85
CA LEU A 190 -13.10 -20.90 7.74
C LEU A 190 -13.33 -22.40 7.53
N ALA A 191 -14.59 -22.81 7.46
CA ALA A 191 -14.99 -24.19 7.18
C ALA A 191 -14.44 -24.67 5.82
N LYS A 192 -14.32 -23.74 4.86
CA LYS A 192 -13.66 -23.93 3.57
C LYS A 192 -12.70 -22.76 3.33
N PRO A 193 -11.39 -22.92 3.55
CA PRO A 193 -10.40 -21.87 3.28
C PRO A 193 -10.44 -21.42 1.82
N VAL A 194 -10.30 -20.12 1.60
CA VAL A 194 -10.25 -19.53 0.25
C VAL A 194 -8.83 -19.64 -0.29
N LYS A 195 -8.66 -20.31 -1.42
CA LYS A 195 -7.34 -20.50 -2.03
C LYS A 195 -6.81 -19.21 -2.63
N ILE A 196 -5.56 -18.88 -2.30
CA ILE A 196 -4.75 -17.88 -2.96
C ILE A 196 -4.07 -18.57 -4.14
N ILE A 197 -4.46 -18.22 -5.35
CA ILE A 197 -3.87 -18.77 -6.59
C ILE A 197 -2.44 -18.26 -6.73
N SER A 198 -2.26 -16.95 -6.54
CA SER A 198 -0.94 -16.31 -6.60
C SER A 198 -0.96 -14.94 -5.94
N ILE A 199 0.21 -14.47 -5.52
CA ILE A 199 0.45 -13.05 -5.21
C ILE A 199 1.60 -12.57 -6.09
N ARG A 200 1.40 -11.47 -6.83
CA ARG A 200 2.40 -10.91 -7.77
C ARG A 200 2.52 -9.40 -7.60
N ARG A 201 3.71 -8.86 -7.87
CA ARG A 201 3.86 -7.41 -7.99
C ARG A 201 2.98 -6.91 -9.14
N ALA A 202 2.25 -5.82 -8.88
CA ALA A 202 1.54 -5.08 -9.91
C ALA A 202 2.46 -4.03 -10.55
N PRO A 203 2.27 -3.69 -11.83
CA PRO A 203 2.92 -2.52 -12.39
C PRO A 203 2.53 -1.26 -11.60
N PRO A 204 3.38 -0.22 -11.57
CA PRO A 204 3.00 1.07 -11.01
C PRO A 204 1.69 1.55 -11.65
N PRO A 205 0.85 2.31 -10.93
CA PRO A 205 -0.32 2.90 -11.54
C PRO A 205 0.15 3.74 -12.73
N THR A 206 -0.44 3.51 -13.91
CA THR A 206 -0.25 4.41 -15.04
C THR A 206 -0.68 5.80 -14.59
N PRO A 207 0.14 6.86 -14.76
CA PRO A 207 -0.30 8.21 -14.47
C PRO A 207 -1.63 8.43 -15.17
N ALA A 208 -2.64 8.87 -14.41
CA ALA A 208 -3.92 9.23 -15.00
C ALA A 208 -3.64 10.27 -16.09
N THR A 209 -3.99 9.97 -17.35
CA THR A 209 -3.98 10.97 -18.41
C THR A 209 -4.80 12.15 -17.90
N PRO A 210 -4.27 13.37 -17.83
CA PRO A 210 -5.06 14.52 -17.43
C PRO A 210 -6.33 14.52 -18.28
N PRO A 211 -7.50 14.81 -17.72
CA PRO A 211 -8.70 14.95 -18.52
C PRO A 211 -8.39 15.94 -19.62
N ALA A 212 -8.68 15.55 -20.89
CA ALA A 212 -8.48 16.41 -22.03
C ALA A 212 -9.11 17.77 -21.69
N ALA A 213 -8.27 18.80 -21.70
CA ALA A 213 -8.75 20.17 -21.43
C ALA A 213 -9.92 20.41 -22.39
N THR A 214 -11.12 20.49 -21.84
CA THR A 214 -12.29 20.88 -22.61
C THR A 214 -11.98 22.28 -23.13
N LEU A 215 -11.70 22.39 -24.42
CA LEU A 215 -11.55 23.67 -25.09
C LEU A 215 -12.82 24.48 -24.79
N ALA A 216 -12.67 25.51 -24.00
CA ALA A 216 -13.75 26.45 -23.77
C ALA A 216 -14.27 26.95 -25.14
N PRO A 217 -15.59 27.07 -25.35
CA PRO A 217 -16.14 27.61 -26.59
C PRO A 217 -15.50 28.97 -26.86
N ALA A 218 -15.03 29.17 -28.07
CA ALA A 218 -14.48 30.45 -28.49
C ALA A 218 -15.53 31.56 -28.27
N ALA A 219 -15.09 32.63 -27.61
CA ALA A 219 -15.92 33.81 -27.40
C ALA A 219 -16.40 34.35 -28.76
N PRO A 220 -17.68 34.80 -28.88
CA PRO A 220 -18.19 35.39 -30.12
C PRO A 220 -17.40 36.65 -30.49
N SER A 221 -17.04 36.74 -31.77
CA SER A 221 -16.34 37.89 -32.33
C SER A 221 -17.14 39.19 -32.17
N PRO A 222 -16.52 40.34 -31.87
CA PRO A 222 -17.23 41.59 -31.77
C PRO A 222 -17.84 41.98 -33.12
N PRO A 223 -18.99 42.71 -33.13
CA PRO A 223 -19.65 43.12 -34.38
C PRO A 223 -18.81 44.17 -35.11
N THR A 224 -18.75 43.99 -36.46
CA THR A 224 -18.08 44.92 -37.36
C THR A 224 -18.81 46.27 -37.36
N PRO A 225 -18.17 47.42 -37.24
CA PRO A 225 -18.85 48.69 -37.37
C PRO A 225 -19.28 48.92 -38.80
N SER A 226 -20.57 49.23 -38.97
CA SER A 226 -21.15 49.70 -40.26
C SER A 226 -20.76 51.15 -40.50
N VAL A 227 -20.26 51.42 -41.72
CA VAL A 227 -20.00 52.79 -42.26
C VAL A 227 -21.26 53.30 -42.89
#